data_311b6c4037f73d5472139797eb108512
#
_entry.id   311b6c4037f73d5472139797eb108512
#
_cell.length_a   1.000
_cell.length_b   1.000
_cell.length_c   1.000
_cell.angle_alpha   90.00
_cell.angle_beta   90.00
_cell.angle_gamma   90.00
#
_symmetry.space_group_name_H-M   'P 1'
#
loop_
_entity.id
_entity.type
_entity.pdbx_description
1 polymer ?
#
loop_
_entity_poly.entity_id
_entity_poly.type
_entity_poly.pdbx_seq_one_letter_code
_entity_poly.pdbx_strand_id
1 'polypeptide(L)'
;MDVVLTLAGNLVPLYALIVLGYIAGKFFNVDRQTLGALGIYIIMPIVTFGYVAQMEFRPSYIALPVVFYAMITCVCFIWLAAGKKVYGDSRANLMAISSASGNTGYFGLPLALMLLPEEWVGVYIFANLGALLFEATILYYLAARGRFSVRESLIKLARFPTIYAVAAGVAYNLSGTGMADVVVTYWEYFKGSYVVIGMMIIGAALAKVKRMVWAPRFISLTFAGKFFMLPLISVGLIMLDQSALHLFDAQVHKIMFILTIVPIGANIAAFAVEMDLKPEKAASTILYSTVFALISIPFSLYLYENFIAITP
;
A
#
# COMPACT_ATOMS: atom_id res chain seq x y z
N MET A 1 -8.54 25.41 -5.95
CA MET A 1 -9.13 25.06 -4.64
C MET A 1 -10.25 24.02 -4.81
N ASP A 2 -11.09 24.19 -5.84
CA ASP A 2 -12.23 23.28 -6.10
C ASP A 2 -11.81 21.82 -6.40
N VAL A 3 -10.70 21.60 -7.12
CA VAL A 3 -10.20 20.26 -7.44
C VAL A 3 -9.77 19.50 -6.17
N VAL A 4 -9.05 20.16 -5.25
CA VAL A 4 -8.64 19.55 -3.98
C VAL A 4 -9.86 19.21 -3.12
N LEU A 5 -10.85 20.07 -3.06
CA LEU A 5 -12.10 19.83 -2.33
C LEU A 5 -12.91 18.68 -2.95
N THR A 6 -12.97 18.60 -4.28
CA THR A 6 -13.62 17.49 -4.99
C THR A 6 -12.92 16.17 -4.71
N LEU A 7 -11.58 16.12 -4.81
CA LEU A 7 -10.79 14.93 -4.49
C LEU A 7 -10.94 14.53 -3.01
N ALA A 8 -10.94 15.52 -2.10
CA ALA A 8 -11.20 15.25 -0.68
C ALA A 8 -12.63 14.70 -0.46
N GLY A 9 -13.62 15.26 -1.14
CA GLY A 9 -15.00 14.78 -1.09
C GLY A 9 -15.14 13.31 -1.54
N ASN A 10 -14.43 12.93 -2.59
CA ASN A 10 -14.40 11.55 -3.08
C ASN A 10 -13.78 10.57 -2.07
N LEU A 11 -12.88 11.03 -1.18
CA LEU A 11 -12.32 10.20 -0.12
C LEU A 11 -13.26 9.99 1.07
N VAL A 12 -14.26 10.86 1.27
CA VAL A 12 -15.18 10.79 2.42
C VAL A 12 -15.83 9.40 2.58
N PRO A 13 -16.36 8.74 1.53
CA PRO A 13 -16.95 7.40 1.67
C PRO A 13 -15.96 6.37 2.20
N LEU A 14 -14.70 6.40 1.76
CA LEU A 14 -13.65 5.51 2.25
C LEU A 14 -13.38 5.74 3.75
N TYR A 15 -13.30 7.00 4.16
CA TYR A 15 -13.12 7.31 5.60
C TYR A 15 -14.35 7.00 6.44
N ALA A 16 -15.56 7.11 5.89
CA ALA A 16 -16.77 6.65 6.56
C ALA A 16 -16.70 5.15 6.89
N LEU A 17 -16.17 4.32 5.97
CA LEU A 17 -15.93 2.90 6.22
C LEU A 17 -14.87 2.68 7.32
N ILE A 18 -13.83 3.49 7.41
CA ILE A 18 -12.87 3.45 8.52
C ILE A 18 -13.58 3.76 9.85
N VAL A 19 -14.44 4.78 9.89
CA VAL A 19 -15.22 5.12 11.10
C VAL A 19 -16.15 3.98 11.48
N LEU A 20 -16.84 3.38 10.53
CA LEU A 20 -17.69 2.19 10.79
C LEU A 20 -16.86 1.02 11.34
N GLY A 21 -15.68 0.78 10.79
CA GLY A 21 -14.75 -0.22 11.30
C GLY A 21 -14.27 0.08 12.73
N TYR A 22 -14.01 1.35 13.04
CA TYR A 22 -13.68 1.78 14.40
C TYR A 22 -14.84 1.50 15.39
N ILE A 23 -16.06 1.85 15.00
CA ILE A 23 -17.27 1.57 15.78
C ILE A 23 -17.42 0.07 15.99
N ALA A 24 -17.30 -0.74 14.93
CA ALA A 24 -17.38 -2.18 15.00
C ALA A 24 -16.34 -2.80 15.94
N GLY A 25 -15.10 -2.34 15.87
CA GLY A 25 -14.01 -2.80 16.75
C GLY A 25 -14.16 -2.39 18.19
N LYS A 26 -14.74 -1.20 18.46
CA LYS A 26 -14.86 -0.63 19.81
C LYS A 26 -16.11 -1.13 20.56
N PHE A 27 -17.24 -1.18 19.89
CA PHE A 27 -18.53 -1.45 20.53
C PHE A 27 -19.04 -2.88 20.32
N PHE A 28 -18.65 -3.51 19.17
CA PHE A 28 -19.13 -4.87 18.86
C PHE A 28 -18.02 -5.92 18.97
N ASN A 29 -16.84 -5.56 19.47
CA ASN A 29 -15.69 -6.45 19.64
C ASN A 29 -15.29 -7.23 18.37
N VAL A 30 -15.52 -6.64 17.21
CA VAL A 30 -15.12 -7.25 15.94
C VAL A 30 -13.60 -7.46 15.94
N ASP A 31 -13.20 -8.70 15.66
CA ASP A 31 -11.80 -9.07 15.67
C ASP A 31 -11.12 -8.74 14.33
N ARG A 32 -10.10 -7.88 14.41
CA ARG A 32 -9.28 -7.48 13.26
C ARG A 32 -8.58 -8.67 12.59
N GLN A 33 -8.15 -9.68 13.36
CA GLN A 33 -7.38 -10.80 12.81
C GLN A 33 -8.27 -11.66 11.92
N THR A 34 -9.50 -11.92 12.36
CA THR A 34 -10.50 -12.66 11.59
C THR A 34 -10.85 -11.93 10.28
N LEU A 35 -11.15 -10.63 10.36
CA LEU A 35 -11.42 -9.82 9.16
C LEU A 35 -10.19 -9.78 8.23
N GLY A 36 -8.99 -9.63 8.79
CA GLY A 36 -7.74 -9.62 8.04
C GLY A 36 -7.47 -10.94 7.35
N ALA A 37 -7.74 -12.07 8.01
CA ALA A 37 -7.60 -13.40 7.42
C ALA A 37 -8.55 -13.60 6.22
N LEU A 38 -9.82 -13.25 6.37
CA LEU A 38 -10.80 -13.28 5.26
C LEU A 38 -10.35 -12.38 4.10
N GLY A 39 -9.90 -11.15 4.42
CA GLY A 39 -9.43 -10.19 3.42
C GLY A 39 -8.21 -10.70 2.64
N ILE A 40 -7.17 -11.16 3.34
CA ILE A 40 -5.89 -11.54 2.74
C ILE A 40 -5.93 -12.92 2.06
N TYR A 41 -6.59 -13.90 2.68
CA TYR A 41 -6.50 -15.29 2.21
C TYR A 41 -7.64 -15.70 1.28
N ILE A 42 -8.75 -14.97 1.26
CA ILE A 42 -9.93 -15.31 0.45
C ILE A 42 -10.26 -14.17 -0.52
N ILE A 43 -10.60 -12.99 -0.02
CA ILE A 43 -11.16 -11.92 -0.86
C ILE A 43 -10.10 -11.33 -1.79
N MET A 44 -8.95 -10.95 -1.26
CA MET A 44 -7.86 -10.33 -2.04
C MET A 44 -7.36 -11.22 -3.20
N PRO A 45 -7.12 -12.54 -3.03
CA PRO A 45 -6.76 -13.40 -4.16
C PRO A 45 -7.80 -13.44 -5.27
N ILE A 46 -9.09 -13.52 -4.94
CA ILE A 46 -10.19 -13.54 -5.91
C ILE A 46 -10.24 -12.21 -6.67
N VAL A 47 -10.17 -11.08 -5.97
CA VAL A 47 -10.16 -9.74 -6.57
C VAL A 47 -8.93 -9.56 -7.45
N THR A 48 -7.76 -9.98 -6.97
CA THR A 48 -6.48 -9.93 -7.70
C THR A 48 -6.54 -10.75 -8.98
N PHE A 49 -7.00 -12.00 -8.90
CA PHE A 49 -7.14 -12.85 -10.08
C PHE A 49 -8.01 -12.17 -11.15
N GLY A 50 -9.19 -11.67 -10.78
CA GLY A 50 -10.11 -11.07 -11.74
C GLY A 50 -9.54 -9.83 -12.43
N TYR A 51 -8.86 -8.94 -11.71
CA TYR A 51 -8.23 -7.77 -12.31
C TYR A 51 -7.04 -8.12 -13.20
N VAL A 52 -6.18 -9.04 -12.76
CA VAL A 52 -5.01 -9.44 -13.54
C VAL A 52 -5.41 -10.25 -14.77
N ALA A 53 -6.47 -11.07 -14.67
CA ALA A 53 -7.00 -11.84 -15.80
C ALA A 53 -7.59 -10.96 -16.90
N GLN A 54 -8.05 -9.75 -16.57
CA GLN A 54 -8.73 -8.84 -17.51
C GLN A 54 -7.86 -7.64 -17.94
N MET A 55 -6.67 -7.42 -17.33
CA MET A 55 -5.82 -6.31 -17.72
C MET A 55 -5.21 -6.49 -19.10
N GLU A 56 -4.93 -5.40 -19.82
CA GLU A 56 -4.08 -5.43 -21.00
C GLU A 56 -2.62 -5.66 -20.54
N PHE A 57 -2.13 -6.89 -20.72
CA PHE A 57 -0.78 -7.24 -20.29
C PHE A 57 0.26 -6.78 -21.31
N ARG A 58 1.22 -5.97 -20.87
CA ARG A 58 2.38 -5.54 -21.67
C ARG A 58 3.67 -6.04 -21.01
N PRO A 59 4.65 -6.54 -21.79
CA PRO A 59 5.91 -7.02 -21.23
C PRO A 59 6.66 -5.98 -20.35
N SER A 60 6.53 -4.68 -20.66
CA SER A 60 7.11 -3.60 -19.86
C SER A 60 6.61 -3.59 -18.42
N TYR A 61 5.39 -4.08 -18.14
CA TYR A 61 4.83 -4.10 -16.79
C TYR A 61 5.58 -5.05 -15.85
N ILE A 62 6.34 -6.02 -16.37
CA ILE A 62 7.20 -6.91 -15.57
C ILE A 62 8.23 -6.09 -14.75
N ALA A 63 8.64 -4.93 -15.25
CA ALA A 63 9.55 -4.05 -14.55
C ALA A 63 8.91 -3.34 -13.34
N LEU A 64 7.58 -3.15 -13.30
CA LEU A 64 6.90 -2.36 -12.27
C LEU A 64 7.11 -2.87 -10.84
N PRO A 65 6.94 -4.18 -10.53
CA PRO A 65 7.23 -4.69 -9.19
C PRO A 65 8.69 -4.47 -8.78
N VAL A 66 9.62 -4.59 -9.72
CA VAL A 66 11.06 -4.42 -9.47
C VAL A 66 11.37 -2.94 -9.19
N VAL A 67 10.85 -2.04 -10.01
CA VAL A 67 11.02 -0.59 -9.84
C VAL A 67 10.44 -0.15 -8.49
N PHE A 68 9.21 -0.59 -8.17
CA PHE A 68 8.58 -0.22 -6.91
C PHE A 68 9.32 -0.80 -5.70
N TYR A 69 9.74 -2.09 -5.76
CA TYR A 69 10.57 -2.71 -4.73
C TYR A 69 11.88 -1.94 -4.51
N ALA A 70 12.61 -1.60 -5.58
CA ALA A 70 13.86 -0.86 -5.50
C ALA A 70 13.67 0.53 -4.89
N MET A 71 12.62 1.24 -5.29
CA MET A 71 12.30 2.58 -4.80
C MET A 71 12.03 2.58 -3.29
N ILE A 72 11.14 1.72 -2.81
CA ILE A 72 10.81 1.64 -1.38
C ILE A 72 11.99 1.12 -0.55
N THR A 73 12.80 0.21 -1.10
CA THR A 73 14.03 -0.28 -0.48
C THR A 73 15.07 0.83 -0.34
N CYS A 74 15.25 1.65 -1.36
CA CYS A 74 16.14 2.82 -1.34
C CYS A 74 15.74 3.80 -0.21
N VAL A 75 14.46 4.18 -0.15
CA VAL A 75 13.95 5.05 0.93
C VAL A 75 14.17 4.40 2.29
N CYS A 76 13.91 3.10 2.42
CA CYS A 76 14.11 2.38 3.67
C CYS A 76 15.55 2.48 4.18
N PHE A 77 16.54 2.24 3.32
CA PHE A 77 17.95 2.29 3.72
C PHE A 77 18.45 3.71 3.97
N ILE A 78 18.01 4.71 3.21
CA ILE A 78 18.30 6.12 3.48
C ILE A 78 17.79 6.49 4.88
N TRP A 79 16.53 6.15 5.18
CA TRP A 79 15.93 6.43 6.48
C TRP A 79 16.51 5.59 7.63
N LEU A 80 16.97 4.38 7.34
CA LEU A 80 17.71 3.57 8.32
C LEU A 80 19.03 4.26 8.70
N ALA A 81 19.77 4.75 7.71
CA ALA A 81 21.03 5.46 7.95
C ALA A 81 20.79 6.77 8.73
N ALA A 82 19.76 7.54 8.35
CA ALA A 82 19.36 8.73 9.10
C ALA A 82 18.89 8.40 10.51
N GLY A 83 18.09 7.33 10.65
CA GLY A 83 17.57 6.87 11.93
C GLY A 83 18.64 6.42 12.90
N LYS A 84 19.67 5.72 12.42
CA LYS A 84 20.84 5.33 13.24
C LYS A 84 21.63 6.51 13.80
N LYS A 85 21.66 7.64 13.07
CA LYS A 85 22.28 8.88 13.57
C LYS A 85 21.44 9.60 14.65
N VAL A 86 20.12 9.38 14.65
CA VAL A 86 19.16 10.04 15.56
C VAL A 86 18.82 9.19 16.76
N TYR A 87 18.76 7.86 16.57
CA TYR A 87 18.31 6.88 17.56
C TYR A 87 19.33 5.76 17.69
N GLY A 88 19.79 5.48 18.90
CA GLY A 88 20.72 4.38 19.19
C GLY A 88 20.04 3.02 19.38
N ASP A 89 18.75 2.89 19.10
CA ASP A 89 17.95 1.69 19.36
C ASP A 89 17.03 1.30 18.20
N SER A 90 16.12 0.35 18.45
CA SER A 90 15.16 -0.18 17.48
C SER A 90 14.22 0.85 16.84
N ARG A 91 14.18 2.09 17.36
CA ARG A 91 13.42 3.18 16.72
C ARG A 91 13.96 3.52 15.33
N ALA A 92 15.27 3.33 15.09
CA ALA A 92 15.85 3.53 13.76
C ALA A 92 15.24 2.56 12.74
N ASN A 93 15.12 1.29 13.10
CA ASN A 93 14.52 0.27 12.24
C ASN A 93 13.02 0.57 12.01
N LEU A 94 12.28 0.85 13.10
CA LEU A 94 10.86 1.19 13.00
C LEU A 94 10.63 2.42 12.10
N MET A 95 11.45 3.47 12.24
CA MET A 95 11.38 4.66 11.40
C MET A 95 11.61 4.33 9.93
N ALA A 96 12.64 3.53 9.63
CA ALA A 96 13.00 3.14 8.28
C ALA A 96 11.87 2.37 7.58
N ILE A 97 11.36 1.30 8.23
CA ILE A 97 10.28 0.49 7.65
C ILE A 97 8.97 1.27 7.54
N SER A 98 8.67 2.16 8.49
CA SER A 98 7.46 3.00 8.44
C SER A 98 7.54 4.09 7.36
N SER A 99 8.73 4.59 7.06
CA SER A 99 8.94 5.58 5.99
C SER A 99 8.81 4.98 4.59
N ALA A 100 9.13 3.70 4.44
CA ALA A 100 9.13 2.99 3.15
C ALA A 100 7.80 2.25 2.88
N SER A 101 7.18 1.67 3.91
CA SER A 101 5.96 0.86 3.73
C SER A 101 4.71 1.72 3.64
N GLY A 102 3.86 1.41 2.66
CA GLY A 102 2.53 1.99 2.47
C GLY A 102 1.41 0.97 2.69
N ASN A 103 0.24 1.43 3.08
CA ASN A 103 -0.98 0.63 3.10
C ASN A 103 -1.55 0.50 1.68
N THR A 104 -0.77 -0.07 0.78
CA THR A 104 -1.07 -0.18 -0.65
C THR A 104 -2.18 -1.19 -0.95
N GLY A 105 -2.42 -2.16 -0.06
CA GLY A 105 -3.53 -3.11 -0.15
C GLY A 105 -4.84 -2.52 0.36
N TYR A 106 -5.05 -2.49 1.67
CA TYR A 106 -6.35 -2.13 2.27
C TYR A 106 -6.78 -0.68 2.07
N PHE A 107 -5.83 0.25 1.91
CA PHE A 107 -6.13 1.64 1.61
C PHE A 107 -5.88 1.97 0.14
N GLY A 108 -4.76 1.52 -0.38
CA GLY A 108 -4.32 1.91 -1.72
C GLY A 108 -5.14 1.30 -2.85
N LEU A 109 -5.58 0.04 -2.75
CA LEU A 109 -6.44 -0.56 -3.77
C LEU A 109 -7.83 0.09 -3.83
N PRO A 110 -8.55 0.34 -2.72
CA PRO A 110 -9.75 1.19 -2.75
C PRO A 110 -9.53 2.59 -3.34
N LEU A 111 -8.39 3.21 -3.04
CA LEU A 111 -8.02 4.49 -3.63
C LEU A 111 -7.78 4.37 -5.15
N ALA A 112 -7.10 3.31 -5.59
CA ALA A 112 -6.87 3.05 -7.01
C ALA A 112 -8.18 2.81 -7.77
N LEU A 113 -9.11 2.04 -7.19
CA LEU A 113 -10.46 1.81 -7.73
C LEU A 113 -11.26 3.11 -7.91
N MET A 114 -11.01 4.11 -7.10
CA MET A 114 -11.66 5.41 -7.19
C MET A 114 -11.00 6.35 -8.22
N LEU A 115 -9.68 6.22 -8.41
CA LEU A 115 -8.88 7.20 -9.17
C LEU A 115 -8.48 6.73 -10.57
N LEU A 116 -8.47 5.42 -10.81
CA LEU A 116 -8.06 4.82 -12.08
C LEU A 116 -9.26 4.30 -12.86
N PRO A 117 -9.20 4.33 -14.20
CA PRO A 117 -10.09 3.51 -15.02
C PRO A 117 -9.94 2.04 -14.65
N GLU A 118 -11.02 1.27 -14.74
CA GLU A 118 -11.10 -0.09 -14.20
C GLU A 118 -10.06 -1.04 -14.82
N GLU A 119 -9.78 -0.89 -16.11
CA GLU A 119 -8.78 -1.67 -16.84
C GLU A 119 -7.34 -1.50 -16.31
N TRP A 120 -7.06 -0.41 -15.59
CA TRP A 120 -5.74 -0.12 -15.03
C TRP A 120 -5.53 -0.64 -13.62
N VAL A 121 -6.60 -1.08 -12.94
CA VAL A 121 -6.50 -1.60 -11.57
C VAL A 121 -5.67 -2.89 -11.51
N GLY A 122 -5.74 -3.73 -12.55
CA GLY A 122 -4.89 -4.92 -12.66
C GLY A 122 -3.40 -4.57 -12.69
N VAL A 123 -3.04 -3.50 -13.41
CA VAL A 123 -1.65 -2.98 -13.47
C VAL A 123 -1.21 -2.43 -12.11
N TYR A 124 -2.09 -1.74 -11.38
CA TYR A 124 -1.83 -1.31 -10.00
C TYR A 124 -1.52 -2.51 -9.09
N ILE A 125 -2.37 -3.55 -9.13
CA ILE A 125 -2.18 -4.77 -8.33
C ILE A 125 -0.86 -5.45 -8.69
N PHE A 126 -0.53 -5.52 -9.98
CA PHE A 126 0.71 -6.11 -10.47
C PHE A 126 1.94 -5.32 -9.97
N ALA A 127 1.94 -4.01 -10.08
CA ALA A 127 2.99 -3.14 -9.55
C ALA A 127 3.15 -3.28 -8.03
N ASN A 128 2.04 -3.45 -7.30
CA ASN A 128 2.02 -3.64 -5.85
C ASN A 128 2.70 -4.94 -5.38
N LEU A 129 2.99 -5.90 -6.25
CA LEU A 129 3.83 -7.05 -5.90
C LEU A 129 5.21 -6.61 -5.37
N GLY A 130 5.73 -5.47 -5.81
CA GLY A 130 6.95 -4.87 -5.27
C GLY A 130 6.86 -4.57 -3.78
N ALA A 131 5.71 -4.10 -3.28
CA ALA A 131 5.48 -3.90 -1.86
C ALA A 131 5.42 -5.22 -1.10
N LEU A 132 4.75 -6.24 -1.64
CA LEU A 132 4.71 -7.57 -1.03
C LEU A 132 6.11 -8.19 -0.91
N LEU A 133 6.93 -8.05 -1.95
CA LEU A 133 8.33 -8.49 -1.93
C LEU A 133 9.13 -7.74 -0.85
N PHE A 134 8.97 -6.42 -0.75
CA PHE A 134 9.63 -5.61 0.27
C PHE A 134 9.20 -6.04 1.68
N GLU A 135 7.92 -6.25 1.93
CA GLU A 135 7.40 -6.69 3.21
C GLU A 135 7.94 -8.07 3.62
N ALA A 136 7.98 -9.00 2.68
CA ALA A 136 8.48 -10.35 2.93
C ALA A 136 10.00 -10.42 3.11
N THR A 137 10.75 -9.43 2.63
CA THR A 137 12.22 -9.42 2.65
C THR A 137 12.77 -8.34 3.59
N ILE A 138 12.96 -7.13 3.08
CA ILE A 138 13.65 -6.04 3.79
C ILE A 138 12.91 -5.61 5.06
N LEU A 139 11.59 -5.41 4.95
CA LEU A 139 10.80 -4.99 6.11
C LEU A 139 10.90 -6.02 7.23
N TYR A 140 10.66 -7.29 6.90
CA TYR A 140 10.69 -8.38 7.88
C TYR A 140 12.09 -8.57 8.49
N TYR A 141 13.14 -8.50 7.66
CA TYR A 141 14.54 -8.57 8.13
C TYR A 141 14.87 -7.45 9.13
N LEU A 142 14.49 -6.21 8.81
CA LEU A 142 14.74 -5.06 9.69
C LEU A 142 13.85 -5.08 10.94
N ALA A 143 12.61 -5.54 10.84
CA ALA A 143 11.73 -5.72 11.98
C ALA A 143 12.29 -6.75 12.95
N ALA A 144 12.79 -7.86 12.45
CA ALA A 144 13.42 -8.92 13.22
C ALA A 144 14.87 -8.61 13.68
N ARG A 145 15.36 -7.39 13.42
CA ARG A 145 16.74 -6.97 13.77
C ARG A 145 17.83 -7.88 13.21
N GLY A 146 17.64 -8.39 12.01
CA GLY A 146 18.61 -9.26 11.34
C GLY A 146 18.62 -10.72 11.82
N ARG A 147 17.64 -11.14 12.63
CA ARG A 147 17.56 -12.54 13.12
C ARG A 147 16.92 -13.52 12.15
N PHE A 148 16.55 -13.07 10.94
CA PHE A 148 15.88 -13.89 9.94
C PHE A 148 16.78 -14.30 8.79
N SER A 149 16.51 -15.51 8.28
CA SER A 149 17.19 -16.04 7.09
C SER A 149 16.40 -15.74 5.81
N VAL A 150 17.09 -15.68 4.67
CA VAL A 150 16.47 -15.55 3.33
C VAL A 150 15.44 -16.67 3.10
N ARG A 151 15.72 -17.89 3.60
CA ARG A 151 14.81 -19.04 3.47
C ARG A 151 13.46 -18.79 4.14
N GLU A 152 13.45 -18.20 5.34
CA GLU A 152 12.20 -17.89 6.07
C GLU A 152 11.39 -16.81 5.34
N SER A 153 12.05 -15.81 4.77
CA SER A 153 11.43 -14.79 3.92
C SER A 153 10.76 -15.42 2.69
N LEU A 154 11.45 -16.33 1.99
CA LEU A 154 10.91 -17.03 0.82
C LEU A 154 9.73 -17.94 1.18
N ILE A 155 9.78 -18.63 2.31
CA ILE A 155 8.65 -19.44 2.81
C ILE A 155 7.45 -18.57 3.12
N LYS A 156 7.66 -17.41 3.74
CA LYS A 156 6.58 -16.44 4.03
C LYS A 156 5.95 -15.92 2.74
N LEU A 157 6.77 -15.56 1.77
CA LEU A 157 6.32 -15.11 0.46
C LEU A 157 5.50 -16.20 -0.25
N ALA A 158 6.01 -17.45 -0.28
CA ALA A 158 5.33 -18.59 -0.88
C ALA A 158 3.99 -18.96 -0.21
N ARG A 159 3.74 -18.52 1.02
CA ARG A 159 2.47 -18.71 1.72
C ARG A 159 1.43 -17.63 1.40
N PHE A 160 1.80 -16.62 0.61
CA PHE A 160 0.89 -15.51 0.29
C PHE A 160 0.02 -15.85 -0.92
N PRO A 161 -1.27 -16.10 -0.77
CA PRO A 161 -2.12 -16.61 -1.85
C PRO A 161 -2.28 -15.63 -3.01
N THR A 162 -2.09 -14.34 -2.77
CA THR A 162 -2.12 -13.30 -3.80
C THR A 162 -1.09 -13.52 -4.93
N ILE A 163 0.08 -14.11 -4.61
CA ILE A 163 1.10 -14.40 -5.63
C ILE A 163 0.60 -15.45 -6.62
N TYR A 164 -0.06 -16.48 -6.10
CA TYR A 164 -0.66 -17.52 -6.94
C TYR A 164 -1.84 -16.97 -7.75
N ALA A 165 -2.62 -16.07 -7.16
CA ALA A 165 -3.71 -15.39 -7.86
C ALA A 165 -3.19 -14.51 -9.02
N VAL A 166 -2.07 -13.79 -8.83
CA VAL A 166 -1.43 -13.05 -9.91
C VAL A 166 -0.92 -14.01 -11.00
N ALA A 167 -0.20 -15.07 -10.62
CA ALA A 167 0.33 -16.03 -11.59
C ALA A 167 -0.80 -16.70 -12.39
N ALA A 168 -1.88 -17.11 -11.73
CA ALA A 168 -3.06 -17.67 -12.36
C ALA A 168 -3.77 -16.64 -13.26
N GLY A 169 -3.89 -15.39 -12.79
CA GLY A 169 -4.48 -14.29 -13.57
C GLY A 169 -3.69 -13.98 -14.83
N VAL A 170 -2.36 -13.91 -14.76
CA VAL A 170 -1.50 -13.74 -15.94
C VAL A 170 -1.63 -14.92 -16.89
N ALA A 171 -1.59 -16.16 -16.40
CA ALA A 171 -1.74 -17.36 -17.24
C ALA A 171 -3.12 -17.37 -17.94
N TYR A 172 -4.19 -17.00 -17.24
CA TYR A 172 -5.51 -16.88 -17.81
C TYR A 172 -5.60 -15.76 -18.86
N ASN A 173 -5.04 -14.60 -18.56
CA ASN A 173 -4.97 -13.46 -19.49
C ASN A 173 -4.27 -13.84 -20.80
N LEU A 174 -3.10 -14.51 -20.71
CA LEU A 174 -2.33 -14.96 -21.87
C LEU A 174 -3.03 -16.07 -22.68
N SER A 175 -4.01 -16.77 -22.11
CA SER A 175 -4.82 -17.77 -22.83
C SER A 175 -5.77 -17.13 -23.88
N GLY A 176 -6.00 -15.81 -23.76
CA GLY A 176 -6.97 -15.10 -24.61
C GLY A 176 -8.43 -15.46 -24.35
N THR A 177 -8.71 -16.24 -23.31
CA THR A 177 -10.07 -16.64 -22.94
C THR A 177 -10.73 -15.54 -22.13
N GLY A 178 -11.85 -15.00 -22.60
CA GLY A 178 -12.66 -14.05 -21.82
C GLY A 178 -13.32 -14.71 -20.61
N MET A 179 -13.46 -13.97 -19.50
CA MET A 179 -14.20 -14.46 -18.35
C MET A 179 -15.71 -14.56 -18.67
N ALA A 180 -16.35 -15.66 -18.30
CA ALA A 180 -17.78 -15.81 -18.47
C ALA A 180 -18.55 -14.80 -17.60
N ASP A 181 -19.66 -14.25 -18.12
CA ASP A 181 -20.46 -13.19 -17.46
C ASP A 181 -20.87 -13.56 -16.03
N VAL A 182 -21.22 -14.83 -15.80
CA VAL A 182 -21.57 -15.32 -14.46
C VAL A 182 -20.39 -15.19 -13.49
N VAL A 183 -19.17 -15.47 -13.94
CA VAL A 183 -17.96 -15.34 -13.11
C VAL A 183 -17.67 -13.87 -12.80
N VAL A 184 -17.80 -12.99 -13.80
CA VAL A 184 -17.66 -11.54 -13.61
C VAL A 184 -18.67 -11.03 -12.61
N THR A 185 -19.95 -11.43 -12.71
CA THR A 185 -21.00 -11.03 -11.77
C THR A 185 -20.67 -11.40 -10.32
N TYR A 186 -20.21 -12.64 -10.07
CA TYR A 186 -19.82 -13.04 -8.71
C TYR A 186 -18.52 -12.35 -8.25
N TRP A 187 -17.58 -12.11 -9.14
CA TRP A 187 -16.35 -11.38 -8.83
C TRP A 187 -16.63 -9.94 -8.36
N GLU A 188 -17.63 -9.26 -8.93
CA GLU A 188 -18.05 -7.92 -8.49
C GLU A 188 -18.44 -7.88 -7.01
N TYR A 189 -19.07 -8.94 -6.48
CA TYR A 189 -19.38 -9.02 -5.04
C TYR A 189 -18.12 -9.04 -4.19
N PHE A 190 -17.08 -9.75 -4.61
CA PHE A 190 -15.79 -9.77 -3.91
C PHE A 190 -15.07 -8.43 -4.01
N LYS A 191 -15.11 -7.76 -5.16
CA LYS A 191 -14.57 -6.41 -5.35
C LYS A 191 -15.18 -5.42 -4.36
N GLY A 192 -16.50 -5.34 -4.29
CA GLY A 192 -17.20 -4.49 -3.32
C GLY A 192 -16.89 -4.85 -1.87
N SER A 193 -16.90 -6.15 -1.54
CA SER A 193 -16.58 -6.65 -0.20
C SER A 193 -15.15 -6.30 0.21
N TYR A 194 -14.19 -6.34 -0.72
CA TYR A 194 -12.79 -5.98 -0.45
C TYR A 194 -12.65 -4.53 0.00
N VAL A 195 -13.32 -3.60 -0.70
CA VAL A 195 -13.29 -2.17 -0.34
C VAL A 195 -13.85 -1.96 1.06
N VAL A 196 -15.05 -2.52 1.34
CA VAL A 196 -15.72 -2.35 2.62
C VAL A 196 -14.90 -2.96 3.76
N ILE A 197 -14.52 -4.23 3.64
CA ILE A 197 -13.80 -4.95 4.69
C ILE A 197 -12.39 -4.36 4.87
N GLY A 198 -11.69 -4.05 3.78
CA GLY A 198 -10.34 -3.48 3.81
C GLY A 198 -10.29 -2.15 4.58
N MET A 199 -11.21 -1.24 4.29
CA MET A 199 -11.29 0.04 5.01
C MET A 199 -11.75 -0.16 6.47
N MET A 200 -12.68 -1.06 6.74
CA MET A 200 -13.13 -1.37 8.10
C MET A 200 -12.03 -2.03 8.94
N ILE A 201 -11.15 -2.85 8.37
CA ILE A 201 -9.99 -3.42 9.07
C ILE A 201 -9.09 -2.32 9.62
N ILE A 202 -8.88 -1.22 8.87
CA ILE A 202 -8.10 -0.07 9.33
C ILE A 202 -8.75 0.52 10.57
N GLY A 203 -10.06 0.78 10.52
CA GLY A 203 -10.82 1.32 11.64
C GLY A 203 -10.80 0.40 12.87
N ALA A 204 -11.04 -0.90 12.68
CA ALA A 204 -10.99 -1.89 13.76
C ALA A 204 -9.60 -1.99 14.40
N ALA A 205 -8.53 -1.82 13.60
CA ALA A 205 -7.17 -1.73 14.12
C ALA A 205 -6.96 -0.51 15.01
N LEU A 206 -7.49 0.64 14.60
CA LEU A 206 -7.43 1.89 15.36
C LEU A 206 -8.19 1.79 16.69
N ALA A 207 -9.32 1.06 16.74
CA ALA A 207 -10.10 0.83 17.96
C ALA A 207 -9.34 0.05 19.06
N LYS A 208 -8.32 -0.73 18.66
CA LYS A 208 -7.49 -1.52 19.59
C LYS A 208 -6.29 -0.75 20.16
N VAL A 209 -6.04 0.48 19.71
CA VAL A 209 -4.94 1.30 20.20
C VAL A 209 -5.27 1.77 21.65
N LYS A 210 -4.61 1.13 22.63
CA LYS A 210 -4.86 1.41 24.05
C LYS A 210 -4.29 2.76 24.51
N ARG A 211 -3.16 3.18 23.95
CA ARG A 211 -2.45 4.40 24.34
C ARG A 211 -1.86 5.09 23.13
N MET A 212 -2.22 6.34 22.95
CA MET A 212 -1.63 7.21 21.93
C MET A 212 -0.30 7.76 22.43
N VAL A 213 0.76 7.60 21.65
CA VAL A 213 2.08 8.14 21.94
C VAL A 213 2.35 9.32 21.02
N TRP A 214 2.45 10.51 21.60
CA TRP A 214 2.89 11.70 20.90
C TRP A 214 4.41 11.77 20.90
N ALA A 215 5.03 11.48 19.77
CA ALA A 215 6.48 11.48 19.58
C ALA A 215 6.84 12.36 18.36
N PRO A 216 6.77 13.70 18.48
CA PRO A 216 6.80 14.60 17.32
C PRO A 216 8.06 14.41 16.46
N ARG A 217 9.23 14.29 17.06
CA ARG A 217 10.48 14.07 16.33
C ARG A 217 10.45 12.78 15.51
N PHE A 218 9.91 11.68 16.08
CA PHE A 218 9.80 10.40 15.38
C PHE A 218 8.78 10.49 14.24
N ILE A 219 7.61 11.06 14.53
CA ILE A 219 6.51 11.21 13.57
C ILE A 219 6.95 12.07 12.39
N SER A 220 7.55 13.26 12.64
CA SER A 220 7.97 14.18 11.60
C SER A 220 9.05 13.57 10.69
N LEU A 221 10.05 12.87 11.26
CA LEU A 221 11.06 12.19 10.47
C LEU A 221 10.48 11.05 9.64
N THR A 222 9.58 10.25 10.23
CA THR A 222 8.90 9.18 9.49
C THR A 222 8.04 9.74 8.36
N PHE A 223 7.29 10.82 8.61
CA PHE A 223 6.46 11.49 7.60
C PHE A 223 7.29 12.12 6.50
N ALA A 224 8.46 12.69 6.83
CA ALA A 224 9.39 13.21 5.83
C ALA A 224 9.82 12.11 4.85
N GLY A 225 10.10 10.89 5.32
CA GLY A 225 10.36 9.75 4.44
C GLY A 225 9.15 9.31 3.63
N LYS A 226 8.00 9.16 4.31
CA LYS A 226 6.80 8.58 3.71
C LYS A 226 6.08 9.50 2.75
N PHE A 227 5.85 10.76 3.15
CA PHE A 227 5.00 11.69 2.41
C PHE A 227 5.77 12.71 1.55
N PHE A 228 7.11 12.76 1.67
CA PHE A 228 7.93 13.64 0.84
C PHE A 228 8.97 12.85 0.03
N MET A 229 9.87 12.12 0.68
CA MET A 229 10.97 11.46 -0.04
C MET A 229 10.47 10.37 -0.98
N LEU A 230 9.53 9.53 -0.54
CA LEU A 230 9.02 8.43 -1.37
C LEU A 230 8.26 8.94 -2.61
N PRO A 231 7.30 9.89 -2.51
CA PRO A 231 6.69 10.52 -3.67
C PRO A 231 7.70 11.28 -4.55
N LEU A 232 8.68 11.96 -3.96
CA LEU A 232 9.70 12.70 -4.71
C LEU A 232 10.56 11.78 -5.58
N ILE A 233 10.97 10.63 -5.06
CA ILE A 233 11.71 9.62 -5.84
C ILE A 233 10.82 9.07 -6.97
N SER A 234 9.53 8.81 -6.70
CA SER A 234 8.59 8.39 -7.73
C SER A 234 8.48 9.43 -8.85
N VAL A 235 8.34 10.72 -8.50
CA VAL A 235 8.31 11.81 -9.47
C VAL A 235 9.60 11.87 -10.28
N GLY A 236 10.76 11.74 -9.62
CA GLY A 236 12.06 11.70 -10.31
C GLY A 236 12.15 10.56 -11.33
N LEU A 237 11.67 9.36 -10.98
CA LEU A 237 11.62 8.22 -11.89
C LEU A 237 10.63 8.44 -13.03
N ILE A 238 9.46 9.02 -12.76
CA ILE A 238 8.48 9.38 -13.79
C ILE A 238 9.07 10.39 -14.77
N MET A 239 9.71 11.44 -14.29
CA MET A 239 10.35 12.44 -15.15
C MET A 239 11.50 11.84 -15.97
N LEU A 240 12.28 10.92 -15.39
CA LEU A 240 13.32 10.18 -16.10
C LEU A 240 12.72 9.33 -17.23
N ASP A 241 11.62 8.62 -16.94
CA ASP A 241 10.94 7.81 -17.94
C ASP A 241 10.36 8.67 -19.06
N GLN A 242 9.69 9.76 -18.73
CA GLN A 242 9.12 10.71 -19.70
C GLN A 242 10.18 11.36 -20.60
N SER A 243 11.38 11.63 -20.07
CA SER A 243 12.42 12.36 -20.81
C SER A 243 13.39 11.45 -21.57
N ALA A 244 13.60 10.21 -21.14
CA ALA A 244 14.70 9.38 -21.64
C ALA A 244 14.33 7.92 -21.93
N LEU A 245 13.52 7.26 -21.11
CA LEU A 245 13.30 5.82 -21.23
C LEU A 245 12.06 5.47 -22.07
N HIS A 246 10.99 6.26 -21.94
CA HIS A 246 9.71 6.07 -22.64
C HIS A 246 9.15 4.65 -22.54
N LEU A 247 9.29 4.01 -21.35
CA LEU A 247 8.88 2.63 -21.11
C LEU A 247 7.40 2.52 -20.72
N PHE A 248 6.86 3.58 -20.08
CA PHE A 248 5.55 3.58 -19.47
C PHE A 248 4.68 4.74 -19.98
N ASP A 249 3.39 4.49 -20.04
CA ASP A 249 2.40 5.51 -20.36
C ASP A 249 1.95 6.32 -19.13
N ALA A 250 1.18 7.37 -19.38
CA ALA A 250 0.74 8.29 -18.33
C ALA A 250 -0.07 7.61 -17.22
N GLN A 251 -0.83 6.54 -17.52
CA GLN A 251 -1.60 5.83 -16.49
C GLN A 251 -0.68 5.01 -15.58
N VAL A 252 0.38 4.40 -16.12
CA VAL A 252 1.39 3.72 -15.32
C VAL A 252 2.13 4.71 -14.42
N HIS A 253 2.47 5.90 -14.92
CA HIS A 253 3.05 6.96 -14.10
C HIS A 253 2.11 7.35 -12.94
N LYS A 254 0.80 7.49 -13.21
CA LYS A 254 -0.20 7.75 -12.17
C LYS A 254 -0.27 6.62 -11.14
N ILE A 255 -0.20 5.36 -11.58
CA ILE A 255 -0.13 4.18 -10.69
C ILE A 255 1.10 4.23 -9.81
N MET A 256 2.29 4.49 -10.38
CA MET A 256 3.54 4.60 -9.62
C MET A 256 3.43 5.68 -8.54
N PHE A 257 2.81 6.81 -8.85
CA PHE A 257 2.61 7.89 -7.89
C PHE A 257 1.61 7.51 -6.78
N ILE A 258 0.43 6.94 -7.13
CA ILE A 258 -0.60 6.52 -6.17
C ILE A 258 -0.05 5.54 -5.15
N LEU A 259 0.81 4.59 -5.55
CA LEU A 259 1.44 3.63 -4.64
C LEU A 259 2.30 4.30 -3.55
N THR A 260 2.78 5.52 -3.78
CA THR A 260 3.65 6.23 -2.83
C THR A 260 2.91 7.13 -1.85
N ILE A 261 1.77 7.68 -2.22
CA ILE A 261 1.04 8.69 -1.42
C ILE A 261 0.09 8.11 -0.37
N VAL A 262 -0.10 6.79 -0.34
CA VAL A 262 -0.95 6.10 0.65
C VAL A 262 -0.36 6.18 2.06
N PRO A 263 -1.19 6.11 3.13
CA PRO A 263 -0.69 6.13 4.50
C PRO A 263 0.23 4.95 4.82
N ILE A 264 0.88 4.99 5.99
CA ILE A 264 1.79 3.95 6.46
C ILE A 264 1.05 2.60 6.59
N GLY A 265 1.72 1.52 6.21
CA GLY A 265 1.17 0.16 6.21
C GLY A 265 0.70 -0.30 7.60
N ALA A 266 -0.56 -0.71 7.69
CA ALA A 266 -1.16 -1.13 8.95
C ALA A 266 -0.54 -2.40 9.55
N ASN A 267 0.09 -3.24 8.72
CA ASN A 267 0.81 -4.46 9.10
C ASN A 267 2.08 -4.18 9.92
N ILE A 268 2.69 -2.99 9.83
CA ILE A 268 3.81 -2.58 10.68
C ILE A 268 3.45 -2.67 12.16
N ALA A 269 2.20 -2.40 12.55
CA ALA A 269 1.77 -2.56 13.93
C ALA A 269 1.85 -4.03 14.41
N ALA A 270 1.50 -4.97 13.53
CA ALA A 270 1.60 -6.40 13.84
C ALA A 270 3.07 -6.83 13.98
N PHE A 271 3.94 -6.44 13.04
CA PHE A 271 5.38 -6.68 13.15
C PHE A 271 6.00 -6.03 14.38
N ALA A 272 5.56 -4.83 14.74
CA ALA A 272 6.06 -4.14 15.93
C ALA A 272 5.70 -4.88 17.22
N VAL A 273 4.53 -5.52 17.29
CA VAL A 273 4.13 -6.38 18.42
C VAL A 273 4.94 -7.66 18.42
N GLU A 274 5.01 -8.37 17.29
CA GLU A 274 5.68 -9.67 17.16
C GLU A 274 7.20 -9.57 17.46
N MET A 275 7.83 -8.46 17.04
CA MET A 275 9.29 -8.26 17.12
C MET A 275 9.72 -7.28 18.24
N ASP A 276 8.81 -6.86 19.10
CA ASP A 276 9.05 -5.87 20.18
C ASP A 276 9.71 -4.57 19.67
N LEU A 277 9.15 -4.01 18.60
CA LEU A 277 9.59 -2.75 17.96
C LEU A 277 8.75 -1.55 18.39
N LYS A 278 8.65 -1.29 19.69
CA LYS A 278 7.88 -0.14 20.22
C LYS A 278 6.44 -0.10 19.65
N PRO A 279 5.61 -1.12 19.91
CA PRO A 279 4.31 -1.31 19.25
C PRO A 279 3.35 -0.12 19.42
N GLU A 280 3.33 0.54 20.57
CA GLU A 280 2.48 1.72 20.81
C GLU A 280 2.88 2.90 19.91
N LYS A 281 4.18 3.07 19.67
CA LYS A 281 4.70 4.10 18.78
C LYS A 281 4.37 3.80 17.32
N ALA A 282 4.50 2.54 16.88
CA ALA A 282 4.11 2.09 15.56
C ALA A 282 2.63 2.35 15.31
N ALA A 283 1.76 1.88 16.20
CA ALA A 283 0.31 2.04 16.09
C ALA A 283 -0.11 3.52 16.04
N SER A 284 0.48 4.36 16.91
CA SER A 284 0.20 5.81 16.94
C SER A 284 0.64 6.48 15.64
N THR A 285 1.81 6.14 15.10
CA THR A 285 2.33 6.74 13.87
C THR A 285 1.48 6.35 12.66
N ILE A 286 1.01 5.09 12.59
CA ILE A 286 0.08 4.62 11.56
C ILE A 286 -1.23 5.41 11.62
N LEU A 287 -1.80 5.59 12.82
CA LEU A 287 -3.03 6.37 13.00
C LEU A 287 -2.86 7.81 12.52
N TYR A 288 -1.81 8.49 12.97
CA TYR A 288 -1.52 9.86 12.53
C TYR A 288 -1.33 9.94 11.01
N SER A 289 -0.67 8.95 10.40
CA SER A 289 -0.49 8.91 8.95
C SER A 289 -1.80 8.71 8.21
N THR A 290 -2.71 7.89 8.74
CA THR A 290 -4.04 7.67 8.14
C THR A 290 -4.89 8.93 8.19
N VAL A 291 -4.87 9.66 9.32
CA VAL A 291 -5.57 10.96 9.43
C VAL A 291 -4.91 12.01 8.52
N PHE A 292 -3.58 12.07 8.49
CA PHE A 292 -2.85 13.00 7.62
C PHE A 292 -3.12 12.76 6.13
N ALA A 293 -3.36 11.51 5.75
CA ALA A 293 -3.64 11.12 4.37
C ALA A 293 -4.93 11.76 3.81
N LEU A 294 -5.89 12.14 4.67
CA LEU A 294 -7.07 12.93 4.27
C LEU A 294 -6.72 14.25 3.56
N ILE A 295 -5.63 14.86 3.97
CA ILE A 295 -5.17 16.14 3.43
C ILE A 295 -4.06 15.91 2.41
N SER A 296 -3.09 15.02 2.73
CA SER A 296 -1.92 14.84 1.89
C SER A 296 -2.24 14.17 0.54
N ILE A 297 -3.20 13.25 0.47
CA ILE A 297 -3.56 12.58 -0.79
C ILE A 297 -4.18 13.56 -1.79
N PRO A 298 -5.26 14.32 -1.46
CA PRO A 298 -5.81 15.31 -2.40
C PRO A 298 -4.79 16.35 -2.83
N PHE A 299 -3.95 16.81 -1.90
CA PHE A 299 -2.91 17.78 -2.20
C PHE A 299 -1.83 17.20 -3.14
N SER A 300 -1.37 15.98 -2.88
CA SER A 300 -0.37 15.30 -3.73
C SER A 300 -0.92 15.02 -5.13
N LEU A 301 -2.17 14.59 -5.24
CA LEU A 301 -2.83 14.37 -6.53
C LEU A 301 -2.98 15.68 -7.30
N TYR A 302 -3.37 16.76 -6.62
CA TYR A 302 -3.44 18.08 -7.23
C TYR A 302 -2.08 18.50 -7.81
N LEU A 303 -1.00 18.33 -7.05
CA LEU A 303 0.36 18.61 -7.54
C LEU A 303 0.74 17.72 -8.73
N TYR A 304 0.41 16.44 -8.65
CA TYR A 304 0.69 15.49 -9.73
C TYR A 304 -0.03 15.89 -11.03
N GLU A 305 -1.33 16.14 -10.96
CA GLU A 305 -2.15 16.46 -12.14
C GLU A 305 -1.78 17.82 -12.77
N ASN A 306 -1.34 18.80 -11.96
CA ASN A 306 -1.03 20.14 -12.50
C ASN A 306 0.43 20.34 -12.90
N PHE A 307 1.38 19.55 -12.38
CA PHE A 307 2.82 19.82 -12.59
C PHE A 307 3.58 18.64 -13.15
N ILE A 308 3.06 17.40 -13.07
CA ILE A 308 3.78 16.20 -13.46
C ILE A 308 3.11 15.49 -14.63
N ALA A 309 1.78 15.38 -14.62
CA ALA A 309 0.99 14.74 -15.67
C ALA A 309 0.90 15.57 -16.97
N ILE A 310 1.40 16.81 -16.98
CA ILE A 310 1.23 17.80 -18.09
C ILE A 310 2.26 17.60 -19.23
N THR A 311 3.18 16.69 -19.12
CA THR A 311 4.05 16.38 -20.26
C THR A 311 3.29 15.51 -21.25
N PRO A 312 3.15 15.96 -22.51
CA PRO A 312 2.34 15.33 -23.55
C PRO A 312 2.85 13.92 -23.92
#